data_ee4ee6deef1b45543178e883ee8352c1
#
_entry.id   ee4ee6deef1b45543178e883ee8352c1
#
_cell.length_a   1.000
_cell.length_b   1.000
_cell.length_c   1.000
_cell.angle_alpha   90.00
_cell.angle_beta   90.00
_cell.angle_gamma   90.00
#
_symmetry.space_group_name_H-M   'P 1'
#
loop_
_entity.id
_entity.type
_entity.pdbx_description
1 polymer ?
#
loop_
_entity_poly.entity_id
_entity_poly.type
_entity_poly.pdbx_seq_one_letter_code
_entity_poly.pdbx_strand_id
1 'polypeptide(L)'
;ASLDQLAESVATHGVLQPLLVRPVAGAKYEIIAGERRWRAAQKAQVHDVPVVIRDLTDREALEIGLIENLQREDLSAVEEAE
;
A
#
# COMPACT_ATOMS: atom_id res chain seq x y z
N ALA A 1 -10.30 8.32 4.72
CA ALA A 1 -10.42 7.39 5.85
C ALA A 1 -9.18 7.45 6.72
N SER A 2 -9.36 7.35 8.01
CA SER A 2 -8.23 7.30 8.94
C SER A 2 -7.56 5.93 8.88
N LEU A 3 -6.32 5.88 9.35
CA LEU A 3 -5.61 4.62 9.41
C LEU A 3 -6.32 3.63 10.35
N ASP A 4 -6.93 4.12 11.41
CA ASP A 4 -7.68 3.28 12.34
C ASP A 4 -8.88 2.63 11.68
N GLN A 5 -9.61 3.38 10.87
CA GLN A 5 -10.76 2.85 10.14
C GLN A 5 -10.30 1.81 9.12
N LEU A 6 -9.19 2.09 8.45
CA LEU A 6 -8.63 1.15 7.50
C LEU A 6 -8.18 -0.14 8.20
N ALA A 7 -7.56 0.01 9.37
CA ALA A 7 -7.13 -1.14 10.16
C ALA A 7 -8.33 -1.99 10.60
N GLU A 8 -9.44 -1.37 10.99
CA GLU A 8 -10.66 -2.10 11.33
C GLU A 8 -11.20 -2.88 10.14
N SER A 9 -11.19 -2.26 8.97
CA SER A 9 -11.61 -2.92 7.74
C SER A 9 -10.71 -4.11 7.42
N VAL A 10 -9.40 -3.94 7.58
CA VAL A 10 -8.43 -5.01 7.34
C VAL A 10 -8.64 -6.14 8.35
N ALA A 11 -8.90 -5.82 9.60
CA ALA A 11 -9.13 -6.83 10.62
C ALA A 11 -10.39 -7.65 10.33
N THR A 12 -11.41 -7.01 9.76
CA THR A 12 -12.68 -7.67 9.47
C THR A 12 -12.65 -8.43 8.15
N HIS A 13 -12.09 -7.82 7.10
CA HIS A 13 -12.18 -8.33 5.73
C HIS A 13 -10.85 -8.80 5.16
N GLY A 14 -9.75 -8.56 5.85
CA GLY A 14 -8.42 -8.79 5.32
C GLY A 14 -8.02 -7.71 4.33
N VAL A 15 -6.85 -7.88 3.74
CA VAL A 15 -6.38 -6.96 2.70
C VAL A 15 -6.93 -7.44 1.37
N LEU A 16 -7.91 -6.72 0.83
CA LEU A 16 -8.61 -7.12 -0.38
C LEU A 16 -7.84 -6.80 -1.65
N GLN A 17 -7.02 -5.75 -1.63
CA GLN A 17 -6.19 -5.38 -2.77
C GLN A 17 -4.73 -5.67 -2.46
N PRO A 18 -4.01 -6.34 -3.37
CA PRO A 18 -2.60 -6.63 -3.11
C PRO A 18 -1.74 -5.38 -3.14
N LEU A 19 -0.65 -5.45 -2.39
CA LEU A 19 0.39 -4.44 -2.45
C LEU A 19 1.24 -4.69 -3.69
N LEU A 20 1.79 -3.63 -4.26
CA LEU A 20 2.78 -3.77 -5.32
C LEU A 20 4.16 -3.60 -4.70
N VAL A 21 5.00 -4.61 -4.87
CA VAL A 21 6.34 -4.61 -4.31
C VAL A 21 7.35 -4.98 -5.39
N ARG A 22 8.60 -4.62 -5.17
CA ARG A 22 9.71 -5.07 -6.02
C ARG A 22 10.80 -5.69 -5.15
N PRO A 23 11.52 -6.67 -5.67
CA PRO A 23 12.64 -7.23 -4.94
C PRO A 23 13.80 -6.23 -4.89
N VAL A 24 14.46 -6.17 -3.75
CA VAL A 24 15.67 -5.37 -3.56
C VAL A 24 16.73 -6.24 -2.91
N ALA A 25 17.94 -5.70 -2.79
CA ALA A 25 19.07 -6.47 -2.26
C ALA A 25 18.77 -6.99 -0.86
N GLY A 26 19.32 -8.17 -0.54
CA GLY A 26 19.18 -8.76 0.78
C GLY A 26 17.90 -9.54 0.99
N ALA A 27 17.31 -10.07 -0.08
CA ALA A 27 16.08 -10.86 -0.04
C ALA A 27 14.92 -10.09 0.60
N LYS A 28 14.87 -8.79 0.36
CA LYS A 28 13.83 -7.89 0.87
C LYS A 28 12.96 -7.40 -0.27
N TYR A 29 11.85 -6.78 0.09
CA TYR A 29 10.94 -6.20 -0.87
C TYR A 29 10.66 -4.75 -0.50
N GLU A 30 10.56 -3.92 -1.52
CA GLU A 30 10.21 -2.53 -1.35
C GLU A 30 8.77 -2.33 -1.79
N ILE A 31 7.96 -1.68 -0.95
CA ILE A 31 6.57 -1.39 -1.28
C ILE A 31 6.54 -0.20 -2.23
N ILE A 32 6.00 -0.42 -3.43
CA ILE A 32 5.86 0.62 -4.44
C ILE A 32 4.50 1.28 -4.33
N ALA A 33 3.47 0.48 -4.08
CA ALA A 33 2.10 0.97 -3.93
C ALA A 33 1.39 0.19 -2.84
N GLY A 34 0.54 0.86 -2.07
CA GLY A 34 -0.25 0.24 -1.03
C GLY A 34 0.32 0.36 0.37
N GLU A 35 1.19 1.33 0.63
CA GLU A 35 1.81 1.48 1.94
C GLU A 35 0.80 1.64 3.07
N ARG A 36 -0.29 2.38 2.83
CA ARG A 36 -1.32 2.55 3.86
C ARG A 36 -1.99 1.24 4.22
N ARG A 37 -2.22 0.38 3.21
CA ARG A 37 -2.78 -0.94 3.47
C ARG A 37 -1.82 -1.79 4.30
N TRP A 38 -0.53 -1.69 4.01
CA TRP A 38 0.48 -2.40 4.78
C TRP A 38 0.51 -1.91 6.24
N ARG A 39 0.46 -0.60 6.43
CA ARG A 39 0.42 -0.02 7.78
C ARG A 39 -0.84 -0.43 8.53
N ALA A 40 -1.97 -0.43 7.83
CA ALA A 40 -3.23 -0.88 8.42
C ALA A 40 -3.18 -2.34 8.82
N ALA A 41 -2.56 -3.18 7.98
CA ALA A 41 -2.38 -4.59 8.29
C ALA A 41 -1.50 -4.77 9.53
N GLN A 42 -0.42 -4.01 9.64
CA GLN A 42 0.43 -4.05 10.83
C GLN A 42 -0.36 -3.67 12.07
N LYS A 43 -1.14 -2.61 11.99
CA LYS A 43 -1.94 -2.15 13.11
C LYS A 43 -3.02 -3.15 13.49
N ALA A 44 -3.59 -3.82 12.52
CA ALA A 44 -4.61 -4.85 12.74
C ALA A 44 -4.00 -6.21 13.10
N GLN A 45 -2.67 -6.32 13.14
CA GLN A 45 -1.94 -7.54 13.42
C GLN A 45 -2.24 -8.65 12.41
N VAL A 46 -2.49 -8.26 11.18
CA VAL A 46 -2.65 -9.19 10.06
C VAL A 46 -1.27 -9.37 9.43
N HIS A 47 -0.75 -10.58 9.51
CA HIS A 47 0.62 -10.87 9.09
C HIS A 47 0.74 -11.33 7.64
N ASP A 48 -0.33 -11.86 7.09
CA ASP A 48 -0.34 -12.33 5.70
C ASP A 48 -1.03 -11.29 4.82
N VAL A 49 -0.27 -10.69 3.93
CA VAL A 49 -0.75 -9.64 3.04
C VAL A 49 -0.49 -10.06 1.60
N PRO A 50 -1.49 -10.06 0.73
CA PRO A 50 -1.26 -10.40 -0.67
C PRO A 50 -0.40 -9.34 -1.33
N VAL A 51 0.56 -9.76 -2.13
CA VAL A 51 1.46 -8.86 -2.84
C VAL A 51 1.57 -9.28 -4.29
N VAL A 52 1.78 -8.29 -5.16
CA VAL A 52 2.18 -8.52 -6.54
C VAL A 52 3.65 -8.12 -6.61
N ILE A 53 4.48 -9.06 -7.02
CA ILE A 53 5.91 -8.84 -7.14
C ILE A 53 6.23 -8.49 -8.58
N ARG A 54 6.81 -7.31 -8.80
CA ARG A 54 7.21 -6.85 -10.12
C ARG A 54 8.67 -6.45 -10.09
N ASP A 55 9.40 -6.85 -11.08
CA ASP A 55 10.81 -6.48 -11.21
C ASP A 55 10.86 -5.12 -11.90
N LEU A 56 10.91 -4.06 -11.11
CA LEU A 56 10.86 -2.69 -11.58
C LEU A 56 12.22 -2.02 -11.40
N THR A 57 12.60 -1.20 -12.38
CA THR A 57 13.77 -0.35 -12.25
C THR A 57 13.46 0.77 -11.25
N ASP A 58 14.50 1.44 -10.78
CA ASP A 58 14.34 2.59 -9.88
C ASP A 58 13.45 3.65 -10.52
N ARG A 59 13.65 3.89 -11.80
CA ARG A 59 12.86 4.87 -12.54
C ARG A 59 11.39 4.48 -12.60
N GLU A 60 11.11 3.21 -12.92
CA GLU A 60 9.75 2.72 -13.00
C GLU A 60 9.07 2.80 -11.64
N ALA A 61 9.79 2.42 -10.58
CA ALA A 61 9.26 2.49 -9.22
C ALA A 61 8.93 3.94 -8.84
N LEU A 62 9.80 4.87 -9.20
CA LEU A 62 9.58 6.28 -8.93
C LEU A 62 8.37 6.80 -9.68
N GLU A 63 8.24 6.44 -10.95
CA GLU A 63 7.11 6.87 -11.76
C GLU A 63 5.78 6.38 -11.18
N ILE A 64 5.72 5.12 -10.79
CA ILE A 64 4.52 4.54 -10.18
C ILE A 64 4.22 5.23 -8.85
N GLY A 65 5.24 5.45 -8.04
CA GLY A 65 5.10 6.13 -6.76
C GLY A 65 4.56 7.55 -6.91
N LEU A 66 5.05 8.27 -7.92
CA LEU A 66 4.56 9.62 -8.20
C LEU A 66 3.10 9.60 -8.62
N ILE A 67 2.72 8.67 -9.47
CA ILE A 67 1.33 8.55 -9.91
C ILE A 67 0.44 8.24 -8.71
N GLU A 68 0.85 7.33 -7.86
CA GLU A 68 0.08 7.00 -6.67
C GLU A 68 -0.05 8.20 -5.75
N ASN A 69 1.02 8.96 -5.55
CA ASN A 69 0.99 10.14 -4.70
C ASN A 69 0.08 11.22 -5.25
N LEU A 70 0.07 11.41 -6.56
CA LEU A 70 -0.85 12.36 -7.20
C LEU A 70 -2.29 11.93 -7.00
N GLN A 71 -2.57 10.66 -7.20
CA GLN A 71 -3.91 10.12 -6.97
C GLN A 71 -4.30 10.22 -5.51
N ARG A 72 -3.33 10.04 -4.61
CA ARG A 72 -3.59 10.16 -3.18
C ARG A 72 -3.94 11.59 -2.81
N GLU A 73 -3.27 12.57 -3.40
CA GLU A 73 -3.59 13.97 -3.16
C GLU A 73 -5.00 14.30 -3.63
N ASP A 74 -5.34 13.84 -4.83
CA ASP A 74 -6.69 14.01 -5.35
C ASP A 74 -7.71 13.31 -4.45
N LEU A 75 -7.39 12.09 -4.04
CA LEU A 75 -8.23 11.33 -3.14
C LEU A 75 -8.31 11.95 -1.76
N SER A 76 -7.26 12.63 -1.32
CA SER A 76 -7.30 13.31 -0.03
C SER A 76 -8.37 14.39 0.00
N ALA A 77 -8.51 15.13 -1.10
CA ALA A 77 -9.57 16.10 -1.21
C ALA A 77 -10.95 15.43 -1.16
N VAL A 78 -11.04 14.20 -1.65
CA VAL A 78 -12.27 13.41 -1.65
C VAL A 78 -12.31 12.47 -0.46
N GLU A 79 -11.20 11.84 -0.17
CA GLU A 79 -11.07 10.83 0.88
C GLU A 79 -11.29 11.41 2.24
N GLU A 80 -10.89 12.64 2.45
CA GLU A 80 -11.18 13.30 3.70
C GLU A 80 -12.68 13.40 3.96
N ALA A 81 -13.45 13.29 2.90
CA ALA A 81 -14.89 13.21 3.01
C ALA A 81 -15.39 11.82 3.34
N GLU A 82 -14.51 10.85 3.26
CA GLU A 82 -14.86 9.51 3.69
C GLU A 82 -14.84 9.42 5.21
#